data_b1dbd3a487fa3d0eb6142406c1f10593
#
_entry.id   b1dbd3a487fa3d0eb6142406c1f10593
#
_cell.length_a   1.000
_cell.length_b   1.000
_cell.length_c   1.000
_cell.angle_alpha   90.00
_cell.angle_beta   90.00
_cell.angle_gamma   90.00
#
_symmetry.space_group_name_H-M   'P 1'
#
loop_
_entity.id
_entity.type
_entity.pdbx_description
1 polymer ?
#
loop_
_entity_poly.entity_id
_entity_poly.type
_entity_poly.pdbx_seq_one_letter_code
_entity_poly.pdbx_strand_id
1 'polypeptide(L)'
;MSNGFMGRTLFVDLTTGSMAEEPTDESVVRDYLGGYGVGVKVLYDRMKPGVDPLGPDAMLGFTSGPLTGTPALTSGRYTVVGKSPLTGTWGDSSSGGDFGPYMKFAGYDFVFFTGISPKPVYLLLDEGQASLQDAAHLWGKDTQVTDDQLRDEYGKRHTRVSCIGQAGEMQSLIACVMNDKGRAAGRSGLGAVMGSKMLKAIVARGTIKVPMHDAREATLMRRRWIPKLNEGGDLFHEYGTAGITEGLVALGDSPVKNWGGSSVDFPTVEKIGGDEVISEQAKRYGCWRCTIACGGHMKAGAGRAKESHKPEYETLTMAGTNILNDDLESIIRFNDICNAAGLDTISAGSAVSFAVESFQNEIISLDDVGFELNWGDGEAVTSLVDLIARREGIGEILADGVRSAAEKFGQGADEFAVHAGGQELPAHDPKFVPSLSVSYRMDATPGRHTQGGVGWIMGDGVMEDTRPDKYSAEGFGELQIKAASWVHVANTTGICLFGFNSYNVSFVTEFLETITGAKYTHEELELAGERIGTLRHMFNLREGLNPLEMEFNDRALGKTPQTEGPNEGVTIDDDSLIADYLRALDWDQVTTRPSDSKLEALGLKETITT
;
A
#
# COMPACT_ATOMS: atom_id res chain seq x y z
N MET A 1 -5.85 -30.70 -1.57
CA MET A 1 -5.09 -29.44 -1.32
C MET A 1 -4.93 -28.73 -2.65
N SER A 2 -5.35 -27.49 -2.71
CA SER A 2 -5.19 -26.67 -3.93
C SER A 2 -3.71 -26.41 -4.17
N ASN A 3 -3.20 -26.73 -5.35
CA ASN A 3 -1.86 -26.33 -5.76
C ASN A 3 -1.75 -24.79 -5.73
N GLY A 4 -0.54 -24.27 -5.62
CA GLY A 4 -0.28 -22.85 -5.42
C GLY A 4 -0.34 -22.41 -3.94
N PHE A 5 -0.86 -23.23 -3.06
CA PHE A 5 -0.96 -22.98 -1.62
C PHE A 5 -0.31 -24.11 -0.80
N MET A 6 0.12 -23.77 0.43
CA MET A 6 0.62 -24.72 1.42
C MET A 6 -0.54 -25.48 2.09
N GLY A 7 -1.76 -24.95 1.96
CA GLY A 7 -3.00 -25.50 2.50
C GLY A 7 -3.19 -25.26 4.00
N ARG A 8 -2.53 -24.24 4.59
CA ARG A 8 -2.56 -24.00 6.03
C ARG A 8 -2.78 -22.52 6.34
N THR A 9 -3.80 -22.26 7.16
CA THR A 9 -4.12 -20.96 7.76
C THR A 9 -3.87 -21.04 9.26
N LEU A 10 -3.13 -20.08 9.82
CA LEU A 10 -2.84 -19.99 11.24
C LEU A 10 -3.62 -18.85 11.89
N PHE A 11 -4.32 -19.13 12.97
CA PHE A 11 -4.97 -18.16 13.85
C PHE A 11 -4.25 -18.11 15.18
N VAL A 12 -3.83 -16.92 15.62
CA VAL A 12 -3.08 -16.70 16.86
C VAL A 12 -3.86 -15.75 17.76
N ASP A 13 -4.24 -16.21 18.94
CA ASP A 13 -4.73 -15.33 20.01
C ASP A 13 -3.55 -14.91 20.89
N LEU A 14 -3.16 -13.65 20.78
CA LEU A 14 -2.02 -13.10 21.50
C LEU A 14 -2.29 -12.92 23.00
N THR A 15 -3.55 -12.81 23.42
CA THR A 15 -3.89 -12.70 24.85
C THR A 15 -3.61 -14.00 25.61
N THR A 16 -3.96 -15.12 25.00
CA THR A 16 -3.80 -16.45 25.60
C THR A 16 -2.54 -17.17 25.14
N GLY A 17 -1.94 -16.73 24.03
CA GLY A 17 -0.86 -17.42 23.34
C GLY A 17 -1.30 -18.67 22.59
N SER A 18 -2.62 -18.91 22.47
CA SER A 18 -3.14 -20.09 21.76
C SER A 18 -3.05 -19.94 20.25
N MET A 19 -2.83 -21.06 19.57
CA MET A 19 -2.72 -21.14 18.12
C MET A 19 -3.66 -22.23 17.60
N ALA A 20 -4.41 -21.91 16.55
CA ALA A 20 -5.26 -22.85 15.84
C ALA A 20 -4.85 -22.88 14.37
N GLU A 21 -4.60 -24.06 13.85
CA GLU A 21 -4.36 -24.29 12.42
C GLU A 21 -5.62 -24.83 11.77
N GLU A 22 -5.99 -24.21 10.67
CA GLU A 22 -7.12 -24.64 9.85
C GLU A 22 -6.62 -24.95 8.42
N PRO A 23 -7.22 -25.92 7.73
CA PRO A 23 -6.95 -26.10 6.31
C PRO A 23 -7.40 -24.86 5.54
N THR A 24 -6.62 -24.45 4.54
CA THR A 24 -7.06 -23.41 3.61
C THR A 24 -8.30 -23.89 2.85
N ASP A 25 -9.38 -23.14 2.92
CA ASP A 25 -10.65 -23.47 2.25
C ASP A 25 -10.52 -23.30 0.74
N GLU A 26 -10.72 -24.41 0.02
CA GLU A 26 -10.58 -24.44 -1.45
C GLU A 26 -11.64 -23.60 -2.17
N SER A 27 -12.85 -23.48 -1.60
CA SER A 27 -13.90 -22.63 -2.16
C SER A 27 -13.56 -21.15 -2.00
N VAL A 28 -13.04 -20.76 -0.84
CA VAL A 28 -12.62 -19.38 -0.59
C VAL A 28 -11.46 -18.97 -1.51
N VAL A 29 -10.43 -19.82 -1.68
CA VAL A 29 -9.33 -19.46 -2.59
C VAL A 29 -9.74 -19.53 -4.06
N ARG A 30 -10.77 -20.30 -4.43
CA ARG A 30 -11.35 -20.28 -5.79
C ARG A 30 -12.03 -18.97 -6.09
N ASP A 31 -12.82 -18.44 -5.14
CA ASP A 31 -13.69 -17.27 -5.32
C ASP A 31 -12.98 -15.94 -5.03
N TYR A 32 -12.00 -15.94 -4.11
CA TYR A 32 -11.27 -14.76 -3.64
C TYR A 32 -9.79 -14.75 -3.97
N LEU A 33 -9.29 -15.74 -4.70
CA LEU A 33 -7.92 -15.92 -5.21
C LEU A 33 -6.87 -16.05 -4.10
N GLY A 34 -6.63 -15.05 -3.27
CA GLY A 34 -5.62 -15.01 -2.22
C GLY A 34 -5.45 -13.60 -1.66
N GLY A 35 -4.28 -13.26 -1.13
CA GLY A 35 -3.96 -11.92 -0.68
C GLY A 35 -5.08 -11.29 0.16
N TYR A 36 -5.37 -10.00 -0.07
CA TYR A 36 -6.46 -9.34 0.64
C TYR A 36 -7.86 -9.84 0.23
N GLY A 37 -8.02 -10.60 -0.88
CA GLY A 37 -9.30 -11.22 -1.21
C GLY A 37 -9.71 -12.26 -0.17
N VAL A 38 -8.81 -13.19 0.18
CA VAL A 38 -9.02 -14.11 1.31
C VAL A 38 -9.05 -13.33 2.63
N GLY A 39 -8.19 -12.30 2.75
CA GLY A 39 -8.14 -11.44 3.94
C GLY A 39 -9.50 -10.82 4.27
N VAL A 40 -10.17 -10.21 3.28
CA VAL A 40 -11.47 -9.56 3.51
C VAL A 40 -12.57 -10.58 3.86
N LYS A 41 -12.58 -11.74 3.22
CA LYS A 41 -13.54 -12.80 3.55
C LYS A 41 -13.37 -13.26 5.00
N VAL A 42 -12.13 -13.52 5.43
CA VAL A 42 -11.85 -13.96 6.81
C VAL A 42 -12.22 -12.88 7.83
N LEU A 43 -11.84 -11.62 7.60
CA LEU A 43 -12.17 -10.53 8.53
C LEU A 43 -13.67 -10.24 8.57
N TYR A 44 -14.33 -10.24 7.41
CA TYR A 44 -15.78 -10.06 7.34
C TYR A 44 -16.53 -11.13 8.13
N ASP A 45 -16.13 -12.39 8.02
CA ASP A 45 -16.80 -13.51 8.68
C ASP A 45 -16.50 -13.59 10.19
N ARG A 46 -15.28 -13.23 10.61
CA ARG A 46 -14.79 -13.53 11.96
C ARG A 46 -14.64 -12.32 12.87
N MET A 47 -14.48 -11.11 12.32
CA MET A 47 -14.38 -9.88 13.10
C MET A 47 -15.77 -9.23 13.22
N LYS A 48 -16.18 -8.89 14.44
CA LYS A 48 -17.44 -8.18 14.68
C LYS A 48 -17.36 -6.75 14.14
N PRO A 49 -18.49 -6.17 13.70
CA PRO A 49 -18.53 -4.75 13.38
C PRO A 49 -18.30 -3.88 14.62
N GLY A 50 -17.81 -2.65 14.38
CA GLY A 50 -17.64 -1.65 15.43
C GLY A 50 -16.45 -1.89 16.38
N VAL A 51 -15.55 -2.85 16.08
CA VAL A 51 -14.36 -3.07 16.92
C VAL A 51 -13.41 -1.87 16.84
N ASP A 52 -12.78 -1.53 17.95
CA ASP A 52 -11.65 -0.62 17.98
C ASP A 52 -10.47 -1.25 17.21
N PRO A 53 -9.94 -0.59 16.15
CA PRO A 53 -8.85 -1.13 15.35
C PRO A 53 -7.57 -1.40 16.14
N LEU A 54 -7.35 -0.70 17.26
CA LEU A 54 -6.21 -0.92 18.16
C LEU A 54 -6.55 -1.83 19.34
N GLY A 55 -7.81 -2.25 19.45
CA GLY A 55 -8.30 -3.09 20.54
C GLY A 55 -8.01 -4.60 20.35
N PRO A 56 -8.29 -5.41 21.37
CA PRO A 56 -8.02 -6.85 21.35
C PRO A 56 -8.88 -7.62 20.34
N ASP A 57 -10.09 -7.14 20.04
CA ASP A 57 -11.03 -7.80 19.13
C ASP A 57 -10.72 -7.52 17.65
N ALA A 58 -9.88 -6.52 17.36
CA ALA A 58 -9.42 -6.27 16.00
C ALA A 58 -8.53 -7.41 15.49
N MET A 59 -8.74 -7.81 14.24
CA MET A 59 -7.96 -8.85 13.58
C MET A 59 -6.93 -8.21 12.65
N LEU A 60 -5.67 -8.69 12.73
CA LEU A 60 -4.58 -8.35 11.82
C LEU A 60 -4.19 -9.60 11.04
N GLY A 61 -4.16 -9.53 9.70
CA GLY A 61 -3.82 -10.66 8.84
C GLY A 61 -2.58 -10.42 7.98
N PHE A 62 -1.82 -11.50 7.75
CA PHE A 62 -0.73 -11.57 6.77
C PHE A 62 -1.11 -12.64 5.75
N THR A 63 -1.25 -12.26 4.49
CA THR A 63 -1.86 -13.10 3.46
C THR A 63 -1.01 -13.15 2.20
N SER A 64 -0.92 -14.34 1.58
CA SER A 64 -0.21 -14.56 0.33
C SER A 64 -1.17 -14.92 -0.83
N GLY A 65 -0.71 -14.75 -2.06
CA GLY A 65 -1.47 -15.17 -3.25
C GLY A 65 -1.08 -16.56 -3.76
N PRO A 66 -1.85 -17.17 -4.68
CA PRO A 66 -1.54 -18.46 -5.27
C PRO A 66 -0.21 -18.49 -6.03
N LEU A 67 0.20 -17.35 -6.58
CA LEU A 67 1.45 -17.23 -7.33
C LEU A 67 2.65 -16.88 -6.44
N THR A 68 2.44 -16.42 -5.19
CA THR A 68 3.52 -16.04 -4.27
C THR A 68 4.47 -17.22 -4.03
N GLY A 69 5.78 -17.00 -4.19
CA GLY A 69 6.82 -18.00 -3.95
C GLY A 69 6.98 -19.06 -5.04
N THR A 70 6.21 -18.97 -6.13
CA THR A 70 6.27 -19.88 -7.28
C THR A 70 7.26 -19.40 -8.36
N PRO A 71 7.42 -20.11 -9.49
CA PRO A 71 8.18 -19.63 -10.64
C PRO A 71 7.57 -18.43 -11.37
N ALA A 72 6.33 -18.04 -11.12
CA ALA A 72 5.73 -16.87 -11.74
C ALA A 72 6.62 -15.63 -11.50
N LEU A 73 6.72 -14.78 -12.53
CA LEU A 73 7.53 -13.56 -12.44
C LEU A 73 6.85 -12.54 -11.51
N THR A 74 7.65 -11.72 -10.85
CA THR A 74 7.18 -10.64 -9.95
C THR A 74 6.26 -11.10 -8.81
N SER A 75 6.33 -12.38 -8.42
CA SER A 75 5.44 -13.06 -7.47
C SER A 75 5.96 -13.07 -6.03
N GLY A 76 6.59 -11.98 -5.60
CA GLY A 76 7.10 -11.80 -4.23
C GLY A 76 6.11 -11.15 -3.26
N ARG A 77 4.90 -10.81 -3.70
CA ARG A 77 3.97 -10.02 -2.89
C ARG A 77 3.26 -10.83 -1.81
N TYR A 78 3.05 -10.16 -0.67
CA TYR A 78 2.10 -10.52 0.38
C TYR A 78 1.32 -9.27 0.78
N THR A 79 0.22 -9.42 1.49
CA THR A 79 -0.61 -8.32 1.95
C THR A 79 -0.83 -8.39 3.44
N VAL A 80 -0.72 -7.27 4.12
CA VAL A 80 -1.19 -7.08 5.50
C VAL A 80 -2.61 -6.53 5.44
N VAL A 81 -3.53 -7.08 6.23
CA VAL A 81 -4.96 -6.69 6.25
C VAL A 81 -5.45 -6.48 7.67
N GLY A 82 -6.38 -5.53 7.85
CA GLY A 82 -6.97 -5.20 9.14
C GLY A 82 -8.00 -4.09 9.00
N LYS A 83 -8.59 -3.67 10.11
CA LYS A 83 -9.32 -2.39 10.16
C LYS A 83 -8.30 -1.26 10.34
N SER A 84 -8.35 -0.25 9.48
CA SER A 84 -7.44 0.89 9.53
C SER A 84 -7.70 1.76 10.76
N PRO A 85 -6.70 2.04 11.60
CA PRO A 85 -6.88 3.00 12.71
C PRO A 85 -6.85 4.46 12.23
N LEU A 86 -6.32 4.72 11.02
CA LEU A 86 -6.24 6.05 10.42
C LEU A 86 -7.59 6.51 9.85
N THR A 87 -8.31 5.59 9.21
CA THR A 87 -9.55 5.91 8.47
C THR A 87 -10.81 5.27 9.06
N GLY A 88 -10.67 4.25 9.90
CA GLY A 88 -11.78 3.42 10.40
C GLY A 88 -12.30 2.39 9.39
N THR A 89 -11.82 2.44 8.12
CA THR A 89 -12.27 1.60 7.02
C THR A 89 -11.57 0.24 6.98
N TRP A 90 -11.92 -0.59 5.99
CA TRP A 90 -11.07 -1.68 5.54
C TRP A 90 -9.66 -1.16 5.25
N GLY A 91 -8.65 -1.85 5.75
CA GLY A 91 -7.25 -1.56 5.52
C GLY A 91 -6.54 -2.75 4.88
N ASP A 92 -5.85 -2.51 3.78
CA ASP A 92 -4.91 -3.45 3.19
C ASP A 92 -3.63 -2.76 2.77
N SER A 93 -2.52 -3.48 2.79
CA SER A 93 -1.25 -2.94 2.33
C SER A 93 -0.36 -4.05 1.79
N SER A 94 0.05 -3.93 0.51
CA SER A 94 0.83 -4.94 -0.17
C SER A 94 2.32 -4.59 -0.15
N SER A 95 3.17 -5.56 0.20
CA SER A 95 4.62 -5.41 0.16
C SER A 95 5.28 -6.41 -0.78
N GLY A 96 6.38 -5.98 -1.39
CA GLY A 96 7.27 -6.82 -2.19
C GLY A 96 8.36 -7.50 -1.36
N GLY A 97 9.49 -7.80 -2.00
CA GLY A 97 10.62 -8.45 -1.36
C GLY A 97 10.53 -9.96 -1.38
N ASP A 98 11.03 -10.60 -0.31
CA ASP A 98 11.12 -12.05 -0.20
C ASP A 98 10.26 -12.61 0.95
N PHE A 99 9.70 -11.78 1.85
CA PHE A 99 8.98 -12.27 3.03
C PHE A 99 7.75 -13.12 2.66
N GLY A 100 6.92 -12.69 1.71
CA GLY A 100 5.74 -13.45 1.26
C GLY A 100 6.09 -14.87 0.80
N PRO A 101 7.04 -15.08 -0.12
CA PRO A 101 7.57 -16.40 -0.45
C PRO A 101 8.03 -17.23 0.75
N TYR A 102 8.78 -16.63 1.66
CA TYR A 102 9.32 -17.35 2.82
C TYR A 102 8.25 -17.71 3.84
N MET A 103 7.16 -16.95 3.97
CA MET A 103 5.99 -17.34 4.76
C MET A 103 5.40 -18.66 4.24
N LYS A 104 5.29 -18.82 2.91
CA LYS A 104 4.91 -20.11 2.30
C LYS A 104 5.96 -21.19 2.51
N PHE A 105 7.23 -20.89 2.31
CA PHE A 105 8.31 -21.88 2.52
C PHE A 105 8.42 -22.32 3.99
N ALA A 106 7.94 -21.49 4.92
CA ALA A 106 7.77 -21.84 6.32
C ALA A 106 6.50 -22.70 6.58
N GLY A 107 5.64 -22.90 5.57
CA GLY A 107 4.51 -23.81 5.63
C GLY A 107 3.12 -23.17 5.77
N TYR A 108 2.99 -21.83 5.64
CA TYR A 108 1.73 -21.13 5.87
C TYR A 108 1.37 -20.19 4.71
N ASP A 109 0.08 -20.18 4.33
CA ASP A 109 -0.46 -19.25 3.33
C ASP A 109 -0.98 -17.97 3.96
N PHE A 110 -1.63 -18.11 5.12
CA PHE A 110 -2.32 -17.03 5.82
C PHE A 110 -2.05 -17.14 7.33
N VAL A 111 -1.84 -15.98 7.97
CA VAL A 111 -1.65 -15.87 9.42
C VAL A 111 -2.51 -14.71 9.93
N PHE A 112 -3.36 -14.98 10.91
CA PHE A 112 -4.24 -13.98 11.51
C PHE A 112 -4.01 -13.90 13.02
N PHE A 113 -4.02 -12.66 13.53
CA PHE A 113 -3.81 -12.36 14.94
C PHE A 113 -5.03 -11.66 15.53
N THR A 114 -5.44 -12.08 16.72
CA THR A 114 -6.37 -11.39 17.62
C THR A 114 -5.74 -11.25 19.00
N GLY A 115 -6.41 -10.54 19.90
CA GLY A 115 -5.90 -10.34 21.25
C GLY A 115 -4.75 -9.34 21.32
N ILE A 116 -4.26 -9.13 22.55
CA ILE A 116 -3.09 -8.30 22.87
C ILE A 116 -2.19 -9.09 23.78
N SER A 117 -0.93 -9.25 23.42
CA SER A 117 0.05 -9.94 24.27
C SER A 117 0.37 -9.10 25.52
N PRO A 118 0.52 -9.71 26.71
CA PRO A 118 0.89 -8.99 27.93
C PRO A 118 2.34 -8.47 27.91
N LYS A 119 3.14 -8.85 26.94
CA LYS A 119 4.53 -8.42 26.75
C LYS A 119 4.90 -8.48 25.26
N PRO A 120 5.97 -7.79 24.84
CA PRO A 120 6.43 -7.88 23.45
C PRO A 120 6.74 -9.31 23.02
N VAL A 121 6.19 -9.71 21.86
CA VAL A 121 6.41 -11.03 21.26
C VAL A 121 6.70 -10.92 19.77
N TYR A 122 7.29 -11.96 19.20
CA TYR A 122 7.29 -12.20 17.76
C TYR A 122 6.82 -13.63 17.46
N LEU A 123 6.24 -13.81 16.26
CA LEU A 123 5.87 -15.14 15.78
C LEU A 123 7.02 -15.75 14.99
N LEU A 124 7.47 -16.94 15.35
CA LEU A 124 8.37 -17.76 14.55
C LEU A 124 7.58 -18.81 13.77
N LEU A 125 7.69 -18.77 12.46
CA LEU A 125 7.24 -19.81 11.52
C LEU A 125 8.49 -20.55 11.04
N ASP A 126 8.64 -21.83 11.36
CA ASP A 126 9.83 -22.62 11.07
C ASP A 126 9.47 -24.02 10.57
N GLU A 127 9.70 -24.27 9.27
CA GLU A 127 9.53 -25.59 8.63
C GLU A 127 8.20 -26.28 9.00
N GLY A 128 7.10 -25.53 8.98
CA GLY A 128 5.76 -26.01 9.28
C GLY A 128 5.38 -25.99 10.77
N GLN A 129 6.19 -25.43 11.63
CA GLN A 129 5.89 -25.19 13.04
C GLN A 129 5.71 -23.70 13.31
N ALA A 130 4.83 -23.35 14.25
CA ALA A 130 4.62 -21.98 14.69
C ALA A 130 4.81 -21.87 16.20
N SER A 131 5.45 -20.79 16.66
CA SER A 131 5.63 -20.52 18.10
C SER A 131 5.79 -19.03 18.37
N LEU A 132 5.22 -18.54 19.48
CA LEU A 132 5.46 -17.19 19.99
C LEU A 132 6.76 -17.17 20.80
N GLN A 133 7.57 -16.14 20.54
CA GLN A 133 8.86 -15.93 21.18
C GLN A 133 8.86 -14.57 21.88
N ASP A 134 9.70 -14.41 22.89
CA ASP A 134 9.88 -13.15 23.64
C ASP A 134 10.61 -12.13 22.77
N ALA A 135 10.03 -10.92 22.60
CA ALA A 135 10.60 -9.82 21.85
C ALA A 135 11.06 -8.64 22.71
N ALA A 136 11.18 -8.81 24.06
CA ALA A 136 11.57 -7.69 24.93
C ALA A 136 12.92 -7.08 24.55
N HIS A 137 13.86 -7.87 24.05
CA HIS A 137 15.18 -7.41 23.59
C HIS A 137 15.16 -6.67 22.24
N LEU A 138 14.04 -6.76 21.49
CA LEU A 138 13.83 -6.11 20.19
C LEU A 138 12.95 -4.87 20.30
N TRP A 139 12.15 -4.77 21.38
CA TRP A 139 11.26 -3.62 21.58
C TRP A 139 12.07 -2.34 21.76
N GLY A 140 11.68 -1.27 21.05
CA GLY A 140 12.43 -0.03 20.96
C GLY A 140 13.55 -0.04 19.90
N LYS A 141 13.79 -1.16 19.19
CA LYS A 141 14.73 -1.22 18.08
C LYS A 141 14.04 -0.82 16.77
N ASP A 142 14.82 -0.21 15.88
CA ASP A 142 14.39 0.06 14.52
C ASP A 142 14.19 -1.23 13.69
N THR A 143 13.64 -1.08 12.49
CA THR A 143 13.33 -2.21 11.60
C THR A 143 14.57 -2.91 11.08
N GLN A 144 15.67 -2.17 10.82
CA GLN A 144 16.92 -2.73 10.28
C GLN A 144 17.64 -3.56 11.33
N VAL A 145 17.74 -3.06 12.56
CA VAL A 145 18.32 -3.78 13.70
C VAL A 145 17.48 -5.02 14.03
N THR A 146 16.16 -4.91 14.01
CA THR A 146 15.25 -6.04 14.25
C THR A 146 15.42 -7.14 13.20
N ASP A 147 15.48 -6.79 11.90
CA ASP A 147 15.73 -7.75 10.81
C ASP A 147 17.09 -8.43 10.97
N ASP A 148 18.16 -7.66 11.23
CA ASP A 148 19.51 -8.19 11.39
C ASP A 148 19.61 -9.17 12.55
N GLN A 149 19.11 -8.80 13.74
CA GLN A 149 19.18 -9.65 14.93
C GLN A 149 18.45 -10.97 14.74
N LEU A 150 17.20 -10.92 14.23
CA LEU A 150 16.41 -12.13 14.01
C LEU A 150 16.98 -13.01 12.90
N ARG A 151 17.51 -12.43 11.85
CA ARG A 151 18.17 -13.21 10.79
C ARG A 151 19.51 -13.79 11.22
N ASP A 152 20.22 -13.13 12.11
CA ASP A 152 21.47 -13.68 12.70
C ASP A 152 21.14 -14.85 13.63
N GLU A 153 20.07 -14.76 14.42
CA GLU A 153 19.61 -15.81 15.31
C GLU A 153 19.17 -17.08 14.57
N TYR A 154 18.35 -16.93 13.50
CA TYR A 154 17.75 -18.07 12.78
C TYR A 154 18.46 -18.47 11.49
N GLY A 155 19.54 -17.76 11.12
CA GLY A 155 20.35 -18.04 9.91
C GLY A 155 19.85 -17.30 8.66
N LYS A 156 20.64 -16.34 8.20
CA LYS A 156 20.32 -15.36 7.13
C LYS A 156 19.80 -15.95 5.82
N ARG A 157 20.26 -17.17 5.45
CA ARG A 157 19.99 -17.74 4.13
C ARG A 157 18.51 -18.08 3.93
N HIS A 158 17.86 -18.64 4.94
CA HIS A 158 16.50 -19.19 4.84
C HIS A 158 15.50 -18.47 5.74
N THR A 159 15.85 -17.29 6.25
CA THR A 159 15.03 -16.49 7.15
C THR A 159 14.72 -15.14 6.53
N ARG A 160 13.44 -14.74 6.61
CA ARG A 160 12.96 -13.40 6.31
C ARG A 160 12.10 -12.90 7.46
N VAL A 161 12.12 -11.59 7.64
CA VAL A 161 11.44 -10.92 8.76
C VAL A 161 10.48 -9.87 8.19
N SER A 162 9.29 -9.82 8.77
CA SER A 162 8.36 -8.69 8.63
C SER A 162 8.15 -8.12 10.03
N CYS A 163 8.40 -6.83 10.23
CA CYS A 163 8.44 -6.22 11.55
C CYS A 163 7.92 -4.77 11.56
N ILE A 164 7.68 -4.25 12.74
CA ILE A 164 7.45 -2.82 12.98
C ILE A 164 8.69 -2.17 13.60
N GLY A 165 8.84 -0.88 13.30
CA GLY A 165 9.77 0.00 14.00
C GLY A 165 9.12 0.68 15.20
N GLN A 166 9.81 1.70 15.72
CA GLN A 166 9.35 2.47 16.89
C GLN A 166 8.02 3.17 16.64
N ALA A 167 7.75 3.64 15.40
CA ALA A 167 6.48 4.28 15.07
C ALA A 167 5.28 3.34 15.29
N GLY A 168 5.41 2.05 14.90
CA GLY A 168 4.38 1.04 15.16
C GLY A 168 4.23 0.74 16.65
N GLU A 169 5.34 0.60 17.39
CA GLU A 169 5.33 0.38 18.84
C GLU A 169 4.63 1.52 19.60
N MET A 170 4.80 2.76 19.14
CA MET A 170 4.15 3.96 19.67
C MET A 170 2.76 4.22 19.07
N GLN A 171 2.26 3.29 18.23
CA GLN A 171 0.94 3.35 17.62
C GLN A 171 0.69 4.62 16.78
N SER A 172 1.70 5.11 16.08
CA SER A 172 1.51 6.16 15.08
C SER A 172 0.53 5.67 14.00
N LEU A 173 -0.52 6.44 13.71
CA LEU A 173 -1.58 6.03 12.77
C LEU A 173 -1.10 5.96 11.32
N ILE A 174 0.09 6.51 11.03
CA ILE A 174 0.78 6.40 9.74
C ILE A 174 1.92 5.36 9.77
N ALA A 175 1.97 4.51 10.80
CA ALA A 175 2.97 3.46 10.90
C ALA A 175 2.70 2.30 9.94
N CYS A 176 3.76 1.74 9.39
CA CYS A 176 3.73 0.63 8.44
C CYS A 176 4.43 -0.63 8.95
N VAL A 177 4.24 -1.74 8.23
CA VAL A 177 4.93 -3.00 8.47
C VAL A 177 6.04 -3.15 7.43
N MET A 178 7.27 -3.33 7.89
CA MET A 178 8.48 -3.37 7.05
C MET A 178 8.99 -4.80 6.86
N ASN A 179 9.57 -5.07 5.71
CA ASN A 179 10.36 -6.28 5.46
C ASN A 179 11.56 -5.97 4.55
N ASP A 180 12.54 -6.87 4.56
CA ASP A 180 13.76 -6.71 3.75
C ASP A 180 14.39 -5.29 3.89
N LYS A 181 14.23 -4.66 5.08
CA LYS A 181 14.79 -3.36 5.52
C LYS A 181 14.33 -2.10 4.76
N GLY A 182 13.74 -2.23 3.59
CA GLY A 182 13.28 -1.10 2.76
C GLY A 182 12.09 -1.45 1.89
N ARG A 183 11.36 -2.52 2.21
CA ARG A 183 10.06 -2.84 1.61
C ARG A 183 8.98 -2.67 2.66
N ALA A 184 7.92 -1.96 2.30
CA ALA A 184 6.86 -1.60 3.21
C ALA A 184 5.50 -2.10 2.74
N ALA A 185 4.73 -2.67 3.67
CA ALA A 185 3.28 -2.64 3.64
C ALA A 185 2.89 -1.30 4.27
N GLY A 186 2.93 -0.23 3.45
CA GLY A 186 3.13 1.14 3.88
C GLY A 186 1.90 1.81 4.47
N ARG A 187 0.73 1.61 3.86
CA ARG A 187 -0.45 2.44 4.11
C ARG A 187 -1.47 1.79 5.06
N SER A 188 -2.53 2.53 5.41
CA SER A 188 -3.64 2.13 6.29
C SER A 188 -3.29 2.03 7.79
N GLY A 189 -2.09 2.43 8.22
CA GLY A 189 -1.71 2.44 9.64
C GLY A 189 -1.61 1.04 10.29
N LEU A 190 -1.42 -0.02 9.49
CA LEU A 190 -1.43 -1.39 10.02
C LEU A 190 -0.21 -1.72 10.91
N GLY A 191 0.85 -0.90 10.85
CA GLY A 191 1.95 -0.94 11.81
C GLY A 191 1.50 -0.60 13.22
N ALA A 192 0.60 0.38 13.38
CA ALA A 192 0.01 0.72 14.69
C ALA A 192 -0.85 -0.43 15.24
N VAL A 193 -1.64 -1.10 14.37
CA VAL A 193 -2.42 -2.28 14.77
C VAL A 193 -1.50 -3.41 15.25
N MET A 194 -0.38 -3.63 14.57
CA MET A 194 0.62 -4.62 14.99
C MET A 194 1.26 -4.24 16.34
N GLY A 195 1.60 -2.96 16.52
CA GLY A 195 2.16 -2.43 17.77
C GLY A 195 1.20 -2.51 18.95
N SER A 196 -0.09 -2.16 18.76
CA SER A 196 -1.12 -2.26 19.79
C SER A 196 -1.28 -3.69 20.33
N LYS A 197 -0.98 -4.68 19.50
CA LYS A 197 -1.00 -6.11 19.87
C LYS A 197 0.28 -6.59 20.56
N MET A 198 1.26 -5.71 20.78
CA MET A 198 2.59 -6.05 21.29
C MET A 198 3.34 -7.06 20.41
N LEU A 199 3.02 -7.10 19.12
CA LEU A 199 3.62 -8.00 18.12
C LEU A 199 4.74 -7.25 17.39
N LYS A 200 6.00 -7.59 17.69
CA LYS A 200 7.18 -6.92 17.10
C LYS A 200 7.48 -7.37 15.68
N ALA A 201 7.37 -8.68 15.44
CA ALA A 201 7.77 -9.25 14.16
C ALA A 201 7.08 -10.59 13.87
N ILE A 202 7.17 -10.98 12.60
CA ILE A 202 6.96 -12.35 12.13
C ILE A 202 8.27 -12.79 11.46
N VAL A 203 8.83 -13.90 11.92
CA VAL A 203 10.01 -14.55 11.36
C VAL A 203 9.56 -15.74 10.54
N ALA A 204 9.83 -15.74 9.26
CA ALA A 204 9.54 -16.84 8.35
C ALA A 204 10.84 -17.55 7.96
N ARG A 205 11.03 -18.78 8.45
CA ARG A 205 12.16 -19.65 8.15
C ARG A 205 11.65 -20.93 7.49
N GLY A 206 12.14 -21.22 6.28
CA GLY A 206 11.66 -22.42 5.63
C GLY A 206 12.27 -22.68 4.26
N THR A 207 12.13 -23.96 3.87
CA THR A 207 12.60 -24.50 2.58
C THR A 207 11.53 -25.37 1.91
N ILE A 208 10.33 -25.46 2.49
CA ILE A 208 9.22 -26.26 1.97
C ILE A 208 8.80 -25.69 0.62
N LYS A 209 8.68 -26.55 -0.38
CA LYS A 209 8.31 -26.14 -1.72
C LYS A 209 6.80 -25.93 -1.83
N VAL A 210 6.40 -24.83 -2.46
CA VAL A 210 4.99 -24.62 -2.81
C VAL A 210 4.52 -25.73 -3.76
N PRO A 211 3.44 -26.47 -3.46
CA PRO A 211 2.88 -27.47 -4.36
C PRO A 211 2.39 -26.79 -5.66
N MET A 212 2.65 -27.41 -6.80
CA MET A 212 2.25 -26.90 -8.12
C MET A 212 1.67 -28.00 -8.97
N HIS A 213 0.67 -27.66 -9.79
CA HIS A 213 0.05 -28.60 -10.74
C HIS A 213 1.06 -29.07 -11.77
N ASP A 214 1.76 -28.13 -12.43
CA ASP A 214 2.87 -28.42 -13.37
C ASP A 214 4.07 -27.51 -13.12
N ALA A 215 4.97 -27.93 -12.23
CA ALA A 215 6.18 -27.20 -11.90
C ALA A 215 7.18 -27.07 -13.07
N ARG A 216 7.17 -28.04 -14.00
CA ARG A 216 8.03 -28.00 -15.18
C ARG A 216 7.54 -26.94 -16.16
N GLU A 217 6.25 -26.97 -16.50
CA GLU A 217 5.65 -25.99 -17.40
C GLU A 217 5.72 -24.58 -16.80
N ALA A 218 5.47 -24.39 -15.51
CA ALA A 218 5.64 -23.11 -14.84
C ALA A 218 7.06 -22.52 -15.01
N THR A 219 8.09 -23.40 -14.96
CA THR A 219 9.48 -22.98 -15.20
C THR A 219 9.75 -22.61 -16.67
N LEU A 220 9.16 -23.34 -17.62
CA LEU A 220 9.28 -23.03 -19.05
C LEU A 220 8.53 -21.75 -19.41
N MET A 221 7.33 -21.60 -18.87
CA MET A 221 6.49 -20.41 -19.04
C MET A 221 7.21 -19.16 -18.52
N ARG A 222 7.83 -19.22 -17.34
CA ARG A 222 8.67 -18.13 -16.83
C ARG A 222 9.73 -17.69 -17.86
N ARG A 223 10.40 -18.62 -18.51
CA ARG A 223 11.41 -18.30 -19.54
C ARG A 223 10.80 -17.61 -20.76
N ARG A 224 9.57 -17.97 -21.16
CA ARG A 224 8.85 -17.33 -22.28
C ARG A 224 8.45 -15.88 -21.96
N TRP A 225 8.07 -15.61 -20.71
CA TRP A 225 7.60 -14.29 -20.29
C TRP A 225 8.72 -13.30 -19.91
N ILE A 226 9.94 -13.76 -19.57
CA ILE A 226 11.07 -12.87 -19.22
C ILE A 226 11.33 -11.79 -20.28
N PRO A 227 11.40 -12.08 -21.61
CA PRO A 227 11.66 -11.04 -22.59
C PRO A 227 10.60 -9.94 -22.60
N LYS A 228 9.31 -10.30 -22.50
CA LYS A 228 8.21 -9.32 -22.44
C LYS A 228 8.28 -8.45 -21.18
N LEU A 229 8.57 -9.07 -20.04
CA LEU A 229 8.73 -8.31 -18.79
C LEU A 229 9.89 -7.33 -18.87
N ASN A 230 11.00 -7.74 -19.45
CA ASN A 230 12.16 -6.87 -19.59
C ASN A 230 11.88 -5.71 -20.55
N GLU A 231 11.22 -5.97 -21.70
CA GLU A 231 10.83 -4.94 -22.66
C GLU A 231 9.88 -3.90 -22.03
N GLY A 232 8.80 -4.35 -21.39
CA GLY A 232 7.84 -3.44 -20.73
C GLY A 232 8.33 -2.82 -19.43
N GLY A 233 9.42 -3.34 -18.86
CA GLY A 233 9.98 -2.91 -17.57
C GLY A 233 11.30 -2.15 -17.66
N ASP A 234 11.78 -1.81 -18.86
CA ASP A 234 13.12 -1.23 -19.06
C ASP A 234 13.37 0.04 -18.25
N LEU A 235 12.44 0.98 -18.26
CA LEU A 235 12.54 2.22 -17.45
C LEU A 235 12.68 1.91 -15.96
N PHE A 236 11.83 1.01 -15.45
CA PHE A 236 11.88 0.60 -14.04
C PHE A 236 13.11 -0.26 -13.73
N HIS A 237 13.63 -0.99 -14.73
CA HIS A 237 14.88 -1.71 -14.57
C HIS A 237 16.04 -0.73 -14.42
N GLU A 238 16.10 0.31 -15.24
CA GLU A 238 17.20 1.27 -15.24
C GLU A 238 17.16 2.18 -14.01
N TYR A 239 16.03 2.80 -13.75
CA TYR A 239 15.89 3.86 -12.74
C TYR A 239 15.07 3.46 -11.49
N GLY A 240 14.30 2.38 -11.53
CA GLY A 240 13.21 2.16 -10.59
C GLY A 240 12.08 3.17 -10.85
N THR A 241 11.24 3.41 -9.85
CA THR A 241 10.18 4.41 -9.96
C THR A 241 10.69 5.86 -10.00
N ALA A 242 11.92 6.12 -9.60
CA ALA A 242 12.55 7.43 -9.74
C ALA A 242 12.58 7.92 -11.20
N GLY A 243 12.63 6.99 -12.18
CA GLY A 243 12.66 7.33 -13.61
C GLY A 243 11.40 8.00 -14.16
N ILE A 244 10.29 7.97 -13.45
CA ILE A 244 9.05 8.65 -13.88
C ILE A 244 8.92 10.06 -13.31
N THR A 245 9.77 10.48 -12.36
CA THR A 245 9.62 11.72 -11.59
C THR A 245 9.54 12.95 -12.46
N GLU A 246 10.54 13.19 -13.31
CA GLU A 246 10.58 14.36 -14.18
C GLU A 246 9.40 14.41 -15.15
N GLY A 247 9.06 13.26 -15.76
CA GLY A 247 7.94 13.16 -16.70
C GLY A 247 6.60 13.47 -16.04
N LEU A 248 6.35 12.92 -14.86
CA LEU A 248 5.08 13.10 -14.16
C LEU A 248 4.93 14.51 -13.58
N VAL A 249 6.02 15.14 -13.12
CA VAL A 249 6.01 16.57 -12.75
C VAL A 249 5.68 17.44 -13.96
N ALA A 250 6.32 17.19 -15.10
CA ALA A 250 6.08 17.95 -16.33
C ALA A 250 4.64 17.78 -16.86
N LEU A 251 4.01 16.63 -16.63
CA LEU A 251 2.61 16.35 -17.02
C LEU A 251 1.58 16.87 -16.00
N GLY A 252 2.02 17.32 -14.82
CA GLY A 252 1.14 17.78 -13.74
C GLY A 252 0.50 16.65 -12.92
N ASP A 253 1.06 15.43 -12.98
CA ASP A 253 0.60 14.32 -12.16
C ASP A 253 1.15 14.40 -10.72
N SER A 254 2.35 14.96 -10.54
CA SER A 254 2.97 15.07 -9.22
C SER A 254 2.44 16.26 -8.43
N PRO A 255 2.11 16.11 -7.13
CA PRO A 255 1.74 17.25 -6.30
C PRO A 255 2.94 18.18 -6.07
N VAL A 256 2.67 19.46 -6.03
CA VAL A 256 3.65 20.52 -5.78
C VAL A 256 3.11 21.42 -4.68
N LYS A 257 3.97 21.82 -3.72
CA LYS A 257 3.65 22.79 -2.67
C LYS A 257 2.33 22.49 -1.95
N ASN A 258 2.30 21.35 -1.29
CA ASN A 258 1.11 20.81 -0.61
C ASN A 258 -0.15 20.84 -1.49
N TRP A 259 -0.02 20.37 -2.76
CA TRP A 259 -1.11 20.35 -3.76
C TRP A 259 -1.62 21.73 -4.21
N GLY A 260 -1.07 22.83 -3.67
CA GLY A 260 -1.48 24.18 -3.99
C GLY A 260 -0.69 24.84 -5.13
N GLY A 261 0.42 24.23 -5.55
CA GLY A 261 1.29 24.71 -6.62
C GLY A 261 1.18 23.93 -7.92
N SER A 262 2.05 24.25 -8.87
CA SER A 262 2.19 23.58 -10.17
C SER A 262 3.65 23.25 -10.47
N SER A 263 3.93 22.57 -11.58
CA SER A 263 5.29 22.27 -12.01
C SER A 263 6.15 23.54 -12.24
N VAL A 264 5.53 24.69 -12.43
CA VAL A 264 6.23 25.98 -12.59
C VAL A 264 6.90 26.41 -11.28
N ASP A 265 6.32 26.05 -10.13
CA ASP A 265 6.89 26.33 -8.81
C ASP A 265 8.11 25.45 -8.47
N PHE A 266 8.35 24.38 -9.24
CA PHE A 266 9.45 23.44 -9.01
C PHE A 266 10.28 23.20 -10.29
N PRO A 267 10.99 24.22 -10.80
CA PRO A 267 11.73 24.14 -12.06
C PRO A 267 13.03 23.32 -11.98
N THR A 268 13.40 22.82 -10.79
CA THR A 268 14.67 22.10 -10.53
C THR A 268 14.45 20.59 -10.32
N VAL A 269 13.39 20.02 -10.90
CA VAL A 269 13.01 18.61 -10.72
C VAL A 269 14.11 17.62 -11.10
N GLU A 270 14.99 17.98 -12.05
CA GLU A 270 16.12 17.16 -12.48
C GLU A 270 17.08 16.82 -11.33
N LYS A 271 17.18 17.69 -10.30
CA LYS A 271 18.04 17.44 -9.13
C LYS A 271 17.57 16.26 -8.25
N ILE A 272 16.30 15.86 -8.39
CA ILE A 272 15.73 14.71 -7.72
C ILE A 272 15.20 13.68 -8.71
N GLY A 273 15.57 13.81 -9.97
CA GLY A 273 15.18 12.94 -11.08
C GLY A 273 15.88 11.59 -11.10
N GLY A 274 15.52 10.79 -12.09
CA GLY A 274 16.03 9.43 -12.22
C GLY A 274 17.55 9.35 -12.32
N ASP A 275 18.18 10.20 -13.10
CA ASP A 275 19.64 10.21 -13.32
C ASP A 275 20.40 10.53 -12.04
N GLU A 276 19.96 11.54 -11.27
CA GLU A 276 20.59 11.90 -10.00
C GLU A 276 20.45 10.80 -8.96
N VAL A 277 19.26 10.20 -8.84
CA VAL A 277 19.02 9.07 -7.92
C VAL A 277 19.91 7.88 -8.27
N ILE A 278 20.06 7.55 -9.57
CA ILE A 278 20.92 6.43 -10.02
C ILE A 278 22.41 6.79 -9.84
N SER A 279 22.80 8.07 -9.99
CA SER A 279 24.18 8.50 -9.70
C SER A 279 24.61 8.14 -8.26
N GLU A 280 23.67 8.16 -7.32
CA GLU A 280 23.86 7.82 -5.91
C GLU A 280 23.61 6.34 -5.57
N GLN A 281 23.16 5.53 -6.52
CA GLN A 281 22.92 4.11 -6.30
C GLN A 281 24.24 3.31 -6.27
N ALA A 282 24.44 2.53 -5.20
CA ALA A 282 25.58 1.62 -5.09
C ALA A 282 25.31 0.25 -5.73
N LYS A 283 24.10 -0.26 -5.54
CA LYS A 283 23.73 -1.61 -6.00
C LYS A 283 22.24 -1.74 -6.22
N ARG A 284 21.86 -2.37 -7.32
CA ARG A 284 20.48 -2.76 -7.62
C ARG A 284 20.12 -4.08 -6.94
N TYR A 285 18.84 -4.23 -6.57
CA TYR A 285 18.25 -5.51 -6.14
C TYR A 285 16.80 -5.66 -6.63
N GLY A 286 16.33 -6.91 -6.67
CA GLY A 286 14.95 -7.25 -7.06
C GLY A 286 14.24 -8.04 -5.98
N CYS A 287 12.90 -8.00 -5.99
CA CYS A 287 12.04 -8.90 -5.25
C CYS A 287 12.09 -10.32 -5.80
N TRP A 288 11.47 -11.27 -5.12
CA TRP A 288 11.41 -12.68 -5.54
C TRP A 288 11.02 -12.84 -7.02
N ARG A 289 11.89 -13.52 -7.78
CA ARG A 289 11.68 -13.85 -9.20
C ARG A 289 11.40 -12.64 -10.12
N CYS A 290 11.73 -11.43 -9.71
CA CYS A 290 11.52 -10.21 -10.48
C CYS A 290 12.79 -9.83 -11.26
N THR A 291 12.71 -9.77 -12.58
CA THR A 291 13.81 -9.33 -13.44
C THR A 291 13.84 -7.82 -13.66
N ILE A 292 12.75 -7.11 -13.34
CA ILE A 292 12.73 -5.63 -13.33
C ILE A 292 13.78 -5.12 -12.34
N ALA A 293 13.85 -5.72 -11.13
CA ALA A 293 14.84 -5.36 -10.12
C ALA A 293 14.88 -3.83 -9.85
N CYS A 294 13.72 -3.20 -9.67
CA CYS A 294 13.56 -1.75 -9.52
C CYS A 294 14.16 -1.19 -8.21
N GLY A 295 14.44 -2.03 -7.20
CA GLY A 295 15.03 -1.62 -5.94
C GLY A 295 16.52 -1.30 -6.03
N GLY A 296 17.02 -0.47 -5.12
CA GLY A 296 18.44 -0.12 -5.03
C GLY A 296 18.89 0.15 -3.61
N HIS A 297 20.18 -0.09 -3.34
CA HIS A 297 20.86 0.41 -2.17
C HIS A 297 21.67 1.65 -2.56
N MET A 298 21.62 2.69 -1.74
CA MET A 298 22.33 3.92 -1.97
C MET A 298 23.81 3.79 -1.54
N LYS A 299 24.66 4.67 -2.06
CA LYS A 299 26.05 4.81 -1.61
C LYS A 299 26.07 5.25 -0.14
N ALA A 300 27.11 4.91 0.57
CA ALA A 300 27.35 5.44 1.91
C ALA A 300 27.54 6.97 1.83
N GLY A 301 26.91 7.69 2.75
CA GLY A 301 26.96 9.15 2.84
C GLY A 301 26.82 9.62 4.28
N ALA A 302 27.15 10.87 4.53
CA ALA A 302 27.01 11.48 5.85
C ALA A 302 25.51 11.58 6.22
N GLY A 303 25.17 11.05 7.39
CA GLY A 303 23.77 11.04 7.87
C GLY A 303 22.86 9.97 7.26
N ARG A 304 23.33 9.19 6.27
CA ARG A 304 22.57 8.07 5.70
C ARG A 304 22.64 6.83 6.61
N ALA A 305 21.58 6.02 6.57
CA ALA A 305 21.59 4.72 7.24
C ALA A 305 22.67 3.80 6.66
N LYS A 306 23.14 2.83 7.46
CA LYS A 306 24.13 1.84 7.00
C LYS A 306 23.65 1.06 5.78
N GLU A 307 22.37 0.75 5.73
CA GLU A 307 21.67 0.13 4.59
C GLU A 307 20.58 1.09 4.09
N SER A 308 20.99 2.17 3.44
CA SER A 308 20.09 3.13 2.82
C SER A 308 19.50 2.55 1.55
N HIS A 309 18.18 2.62 1.42
CA HIS A 309 17.45 2.17 0.23
C HIS A 309 17.14 3.34 -0.72
N LYS A 310 17.10 3.04 -2.01
CA LYS A 310 16.72 4.01 -3.04
C LYS A 310 15.31 4.52 -2.78
N PRO A 311 15.10 5.84 -2.68
CA PRO A 311 13.76 6.41 -2.61
C PRO A 311 12.93 6.00 -3.83
N GLU A 312 11.68 5.64 -3.61
CA GLU A 312 10.71 5.44 -4.69
C GLU A 312 10.13 6.81 -5.12
N TYR A 313 9.49 6.87 -6.30
CA TYR A 313 8.82 8.06 -6.82
C TYR A 313 7.94 8.76 -5.77
N GLU A 314 7.13 8.01 -5.07
CA GLU A 314 6.26 8.53 -4.01
C GLU A 314 7.06 9.28 -2.93
N THR A 315 8.20 8.76 -2.51
CA THR A 315 9.06 9.41 -1.53
C THR A 315 9.75 10.65 -2.11
N LEU A 316 10.28 10.55 -3.35
CA LEU A 316 10.92 11.67 -4.04
C LEU A 316 9.96 12.84 -4.21
N THR A 317 8.70 12.57 -4.48
CA THR A 317 7.68 13.58 -4.70
C THR A 317 7.16 14.15 -3.39
N MET A 318 6.82 13.29 -2.42
CA MET A 318 6.20 13.76 -1.18
C MET A 318 7.20 14.47 -0.24
N ALA A 319 8.48 14.09 -0.27
CA ALA A 319 9.56 14.80 0.44
C ALA A 319 10.31 15.83 -0.44
N GLY A 320 10.00 15.88 -1.72
CA GLY A 320 10.58 16.80 -2.71
C GLY A 320 9.58 17.82 -3.22
N THR A 321 8.92 17.57 -4.37
CA THR A 321 8.03 18.54 -5.04
C THR A 321 6.92 19.07 -4.13
N ASN A 322 6.32 18.20 -3.32
CA ASN A 322 5.23 18.57 -2.40
C ASN A 322 5.68 19.54 -1.29
N ILE A 323 6.99 19.65 -1.05
CA ILE A 323 7.61 20.54 -0.04
C ILE A 323 8.52 21.58 -0.71
N LEU A 324 8.63 21.58 -2.03
CA LEU A 324 9.59 22.38 -2.82
C LEU A 324 11.06 22.10 -2.46
N ASN A 325 11.38 20.90 -2.01
CA ASN A 325 12.72 20.48 -1.61
C ASN A 325 13.45 19.80 -2.78
N ASP A 326 14.51 20.42 -3.31
CA ASP A 326 15.34 19.90 -4.39
C ASP A 326 16.69 19.31 -3.92
N ASP A 327 16.86 19.12 -2.61
CA ASP A 327 18.03 18.48 -2.01
C ASP A 327 17.84 16.96 -1.92
N LEU A 328 18.37 16.22 -2.88
CA LEU A 328 18.29 14.75 -2.91
C LEU A 328 18.88 14.10 -1.64
N GLU A 329 19.93 14.68 -1.04
CA GLU A 329 20.55 14.12 0.17
C GLU A 329 19.56 14.14 1.36
N SER A 330 18.85 15.23 1.55
CA SER A 330 17.81 15.33 2.59
C SER A 330 16.65 14.36 2.35
N ILE A 331 16.25 14.15 1.07
CA ILE A 331 15.22 13.19 0.71
C ILE A 331 15.66 11.74 0.99
N ILE A 332 16.92 11.40 0.72
CA ILE A 332 17.48 10.08 1.08
C ILE A 332 17.48 9.88 2.60
N ARG A 333 17.87 10.90 3.38
CA ARG A 333 17.83 10.85 4.86
C ARG A 333 16.39 10.73 5.38
N PHE A 334 15.45 11.48 4.80
CA PHE A 334 14.01 11.35 5.10
C PHE A 334 13.53 9.91 4.90
N ASN A 335 13.85 9.32 3.73
CA ASN A 335 13.50 7.93 3.41
C ASN A 335 14.11 6.94 4.41
N ASP A 336 15.37 7.15 4.82
CA ASP A 336 16.06 6.30 5.79
C ASP A 336 15.40 6.37 7.18
N ILE A 337 15.01 7.57 7.65
CA ILE A 337 14.29 7.77 8.91
C ILE A 337 12.95 7.03 8.86
N CYS A 338 12.17 7.22 7.80
CA CYS A 338 10.88 6.54 7.64
C CYS A 338 11.02 5.02 7.62
N ASN A 339 11.98 4.48 6.85
CA ASN A 339 12.22 3.04 6.77
C ASN A 339 12.66 2.45 8.12
N ALA A 340 13.54 3.12 8.84
CA ALA A 340 14.03 2.69 10.15
C ALA A 340 12.92 2.73 11.22
N ALA A 341 12.14 3.81 11.26
CA ALA A 341 11.04 3.96 12.20
C ALA A 341 9.81 3.11 11.85
N GLY A 342 9.66 2.69 10.59
CA GLY A 342 8.46 2.02 10.07
C GLY A 342 7.31 3.01 9.84
N LEU A 343 7.56 4.11 9.11
CA LEU A 343 6.59 5.12 8.71
C LEU A 343 6.28 5.06 7.22
N ASP A 344 5.04 5.35 6.85
CA ASP A 344 4.61 5.61 5.48
C ASP A 344 5.21 6.93 4.98
N THR A 345 6.06 6.87 3.96
CA THR A 345 6.73 8.07 3.41
C THR A 345 5.76 9.04 2.73
N ILE A 346 4.63 8.55 2.22
CA ILE A 346 3.56 9.39 1.65
C ILE A 346 2.93 10.24 2.76
N SER A 347 2.44 9.58 3.79
CA SER A 347 1.78 10.25 4.91
C SER A 347 2.74 11.16 5.69
N ALA A 348 3.99 10.71 5.91
CA ALA A 348 5.01 11.53 6.55
C ALA A 348 5.35 12.79 5.73
N GLY A 349 5.49 12.66 4.40
CA GLY A 349 5.73 13.80 3.51
C GLY A 349 4.55 14.78 3.47
N SER A 350 3.31 14.26 3.45
CA SER A 350 2.09 15.08 3.58
C SER A 350 2.02 15.80 4.92
N ALA A 351 2.36 15.13 6.02
CA ALA A 351 2.38 15.74 7.34
C ALA A 351 3.41 16.87 7.43
N VAL A 352 4.58 16.70 6.80
CA VAL A 352 5.60 17.76 6.73
C VAL A 352 5.12 18.93 5.87
N SER A 353 4.58 18.71 4.65
CA SER A 353 4.08 19.80 3.80
C SER A 353 2.92 20.55 4.44
N PHE A 354 2.01 19.84 5.10
CA PHE A 354 0.92 20.40 5.91
C PHE A 354 1.46 21.30 7.04
N ALA A 355 2.49 20.84 7.77
CA ALA A 355 3.09 21.63 8.85
C ALA A 355 3.81 22.87 8.32
N VAL A 356 4.54 22.78 7.19
CA VAL A 356 5.18 23.94 6.54
C VAL A 356 4.12 24.96 6.15
N GLU A 357 3.02 24.56 5.52
CA GLU A 357 1.96 25.47 5.13
C GLU A 357 1.23 26.07 6.33
N SER A 358 0.96 25.28 7.38
CA SER A 358 0.38 25.77 8.63
C SER A 358 1.27 26.79 9.33
N PHE A 359 2.61 26.60 9.29
CA PHE A 359 3.58 27.55 9.81
C PHE A 359 3.60 28.85 9.00
N GLN A 360 3.58 28.79 7.67
CA GLN A 360 3.55 29.96 6.78
C GLN A 360 2.25 30.76 6.93
N ASN A 361 1.16 30.12 7.36
CA ASN A 361 -0.14 30.77 7.61
C ASN A 361 -0.34 31.11 9.09
N GLU A 362 0.73 31.10 9.91
CA GLU A 362 0.71 31.48 11.33
C GLU A 362 -0.27 30.66 12.19
N ILE A 363 -0.67 29.45 11.74
CA ILE A 363 -1.50 28.52 12.49
C ILE A 363 -0.68 27.83 13.59
N ILE A 364 0.57 27.49 13.28
CA ILE A 364 1.57 27.03 14.24
C ILE A 364 2.76 27.98 14.23
N SER A 365 3.42 28.10 15.39
CA SER A 365 4.48 29.06 15.61
C SER A 365 5.86 28.42 15.75
N LEU A 366 6.90 29.26 15.80
CA LEU A 366 8.26 28.83 16.13
C LEU A 366 8.34 28.13 17.50
N ASP A 367 7.54 28.56 18.47
CA ASP A 367 7.49 27.96 19.82
C ASP A 367 6.89 26.56 19.77
N ASP A 368 5.94 26.29 18.85
CA ASP A 368 5.31 24.96 18.68
C ASP A 368 6.27 23.96 18.00
N VAL A 369 7.09 24.44 17.07
CA VAL A 369 7.97 23.61 16.23
C VAL A 369 9.38 23.50 16.81
N GLY A 370 9.91 24.61 17.35
CA GLY A 370 11.29 24.75 17.87
C GLY A 370 12.32 25.20 16.83
N PHE A 371 11.96 25.28 15.55
CA PHE A 371 12.79 25.77 14.44
C PHE A 371 11.90 26.30 13.30
N GLU A 372 12.50 27.11 12.42
CA GLU A 372 11.81 27.66 11.24
C GLU A 372 11.41 26.56 10.25
N LEU A 373 10.19 26.64 9.73
CA LEU A 373 9.68 25.78 8.66
C LEU A 373 9.50 26.60 7.38
N ASN A 374 10.41 26.43 6.44
CA ASN A 374 10.36 27.09 5.15
C ASN A 374 10.23 26.06 4.02
N TRP A 375 9.51 26.45 2.96
CA TRP A 375 9.47 25.66 1.73
C TRP A 375 10.89 25.45 1.20
N GLY A 376 11.23 24.20 0.83
CA GLY A 376 12.52 23.83 0.25
C GLY A 376 13.66 23.62 1.26
N ASP A 377 13.42 23.77 2.55
CA ASP A 377 14.45 23.55 3.58
C ASP A 377 14.59 22.08 3.93
N GLY A 378 15.53 21.38 3.28
CA GLY A 378 15.77 19.95 3.47
C GLY A 378 16.21 19.57 4.89
N GLU A 379 16.90 20.44 5.63
CA GLU A 379 17.29 20.18 7.02
C GLU A 379 16.07 20.28 7.96
N ALA A 380 15.18 21.24 7.75
CA ALA A 380 13.92 21.34 8.48
C ALA A 380 13.02 20.13 8.20
N VAL A 381 12.94 19.67 6.94
CA VAL A 381 12.20 18.46 6.52
C VAL A 381 12.70 17.24 7.27
N THR A 382 14.01 17.00 7.30
CA THR A 382 14.60 15.84 8.01
C THR A 382 14.43 15.94 9.52
N SER A 383 14.55 17.14 10.10
CA SER A 383 14.33 17.37 11.53
C SER A 383 12.89 17.08 11.93
N LEU A 384 11.92 17.54 11.13
CA LEU A 384 10.50 17.36 11.43
C LEU A 384 10.07 15.90 11.31
N VAL A 385 10.52 15.17 10.27
CA VAL A 385 10.19 13.75 10.15
C VAL A 385 10.81 12.91 11.26
N ASP A 386 11.98 13.29 11.78
CA ASP A 386 12.59 12.63 12.94
C ASP A 386 11.77 12.86 14.22
N LEU A 387 11.20 14.06 14.43
CA LEU A 387 10.24 14.30 15.50
C LEU A 387 8.96 13.46 15.34
N ILE A 388 8.42 13.36 14.11
CA ILE A 388 7.25 12.51 13.81
C ILE A 388 7.57 11.04 14.14
N ALA A 389 8.73 10.55 13.72
CA ALA A 389 9.16 9.17 13.93
C ALA A 389 9.29 8.81 15.41
N ARG A 390 9.64 9.78 16.26
CA ARG A 390 9.80 9.61 17.72
C ARG A 390 8.57 10.07 18.52
N ARG A 391 7.55 10.64 17.88
CA ARG A 391 6.40 11.27 18.53
C ARG A 391 6.83 12.32 19.59
N GLU A 392 7.80 13.14 19.26
CA GLU A 392 8.33 14.19 20.16
C GLU A 392 7.88 15.58 19.71
N GLY A 393 7.53 16.46 20.66
CA GLY A 393 7.09 17.82 20.36
C GLY A 393 5.89 17.85 19.42
N ILE A 394 5.96 18.67 18.36
CA ILE A 394 4.91 18.72 17.32
C ILE A 394 4.73 17.39 16.57
N GLY A 395 5.76 16.55 16.56
CA GLY A 395 5.71 15.21 15.96
C GLY A 395 4.69 14.28 16.65
N GLU A 396 4.36 14.49 17.93
CA GLU A 396 3.28 13.78 18.64
C GLU A 396 1.92 14.01 17.96
N ILE A 397 1.69 15.21 17.44
CA ILE A 397 0.44 15.57 16.75
C ILE A 397 0.45 15.04 15.31
N LEU A 398 1.55 15.26 14.58
CA LEU A 398 1.69 14.91 13.17
C LEU A 398 1.76 13.40 12.90
N ALA A 399 2.19 12.60 13.87
CA ALA A 399 2.28 11.15 13.78
C ALA A 399 0.92 10.44 13.61
N ASP A 400 -0.18 11.14 13.81
CA ASP A 400 -1.54 10.62 13.64
C ASP A 400 -2.20 11.05 12.32
N GLY A 401 -1.41 11.61 11.39
CA GLY A 401 -1.86 12.04 10.07
C GLY A 401 -2.44 13.46 10.04
N VAL A 402 -2.61 13.99 8.80
CA VAL A 402 -2.95 15.40 8.60
C VAL A 402 -4.35 15.77 9.09
N ARG A 403 -5.34 14.86 8.98
CA ARG A 403 -6.69 15.12 9.50
C ARG A 403 -6.68 15.34 11.01
N SER A 404 -6.09 14.40 11.76
CA SER A 404 -5.98 14.52 13.22
C SER A 404 -5.16 15.74 13.64
N ALA A 405 -4.12 16.06 12.87
CA ALA A 405 -3.31 17.24 13.12
C ALA A 405 -4.10 18.54 12.88
N ALA A 406 -4.87 18.61 11.81
CA ALA A 406 -5.71 19.77 11.49
C ALA A 406 -6.79 20.01 12.57
N GLU A 407 -7.44 18.94 13.04
CA GLU A 407 -8.40 19.00 14.15
C GLU A 407 -7.77 19.60 15.43
N LYS A 408 -6.53 19.19 15.73
CA LYS A 408 -5.78 19.67 16.91
C LYS A 408 -5.27 21.11 16.76
N PHE A 409 -4.85 21.51 15.56
CA PHE A 409 -4.39 22.88 15.29
C PHE A 409 -5.56 23.86 15.23
N GLY A 410 -6.70 23.46 14.66
CA GLY A 410 -7.85 24.34 14.45
C GLY A 410 -7.53 25.49 13.50
N GLN A 411 -8.16 26.65 13.68
CA GLN A 411 -7.86 27.91 13.00
C GLN A 411 -7.90 27.83 11.48
N GLY A 412 -8.67 26.90 10.88
CA GLY A 412 -8.76 26.70 9.42
C GLY A 412 -7.67 25.80 8.84
N ALA A 413 -6.90 25.08 9.66
CA ALA A 413 -5.87 24.15 9.21
C ALA A 413 -6.41 23.02 8.31
N ASP A 414 -7.71 22.71 8.39
CA ASP A 414 -8.40 21.73 7.56
C ASP A 414 -8.33 22.07 6.05
N GLU A 415 -8.21 23.35 5.69
CA GLU A 415 -8.00 23.78 4.29
C GLU A 415 -6.71 23.22 3.68
N PHE A 416 -5.69 22.99 4.52
CA PHE A 416 -4.37 22.52 4.11
C PHE A 416 -4.18 21.01 4.27
N ALA A 417 -5.11 20.33 4.94
CA ALA A 417 -5.06 18.89 5.19
C ALA A 417 -5.54 18.11 3.96
N VAL A 418 -4.61 17.67 3.12
CA VAL A 418 -4.95 16.98 1.87
C VAL A 418 -5.05 15.48 2.09
N HIS A 419 -6.28 14.96 2.15
CA HIS A 419 -6.57 13.55 2.40
C HIS A 419 -7.90 13.09 1.79
N ALA A 420 -8.12 11.77 1.77
CA ALA A 420 -9.40 11.12 1.54
C ALA A 420 -9.76 10.29 2.78
N GLY A 421 -10.83 10.63 3.47
CA GLY A 421 -11.28 9.91 4.67
C GLY A 421 -10.25 9.79 5.78
N GLY A 422 -9.26 10.68 5.83
CA GLY A 422 -8.16 10.70 6.81
C GLY A 422 -6.85 10.10 6.33
N GLN A 423 -6.81 9.41 5.18
CA GLN A 423 -5.56 8.92 4.59
C GLN A 423 -5.06 9.93 3.55
N GLU A 424 -3.85 10.40 3.70
CA GLU A 424 -3.18 11.35 2.81
C GLU A 424 -3.16 10.84 1.37
N LEU A 425 -3.24 11.74 0.38
CA LEU A 425 -3.22 11.34 -1.03
C LEU A 425 -1.82 10.93 -1.48
N PRO A 426 -1.68 9.90 -2.31
CA PRO A 426 -0.41 9.55 -2.94
C PRO A 426 -0.04 10.58 -4.02
N ALA A 427 1.20 10.54 -4.48
CA ALA A 427 1.78 11.53 -5.37
C ALA A 427 1.28 11.49 -6.82
N HIS A 428 -0.03 11.34 -6.99
CA HIS A 428 -0.69 11.27 -8.30
C HIS A 428 -1.94 12.15 -8.32
N ASP A 429 -1.88 13.21 -9.14
CA ASP A 429 -2.91 14.24 -9.14
C ASP A 429 -4.13 13.84 -9.99
N PRO A 430 -5.33 13.78 -9.39
CA PRO A 430 -6.55 13.51 -10.14
C PRO A 430 -6.81 14.49 -11.28
N LYS A 431 -6.31 15.71 -11.22
CA LYS A 431 -6.42 16.67 -12.33
C LYS A 431 -5.73 16.17 -13.59
N PHE A 432 -4.66 15.38 -13.46
CA PHE A 432 -4.03 14.71 -14.59
C PHE A 432 -4.72 13.38 -14.95
N VAL A 433 -5.13 12.56 -13.96
CA VAL A 433 -5.85 11.30 -14.17
C VAL A 433 -7.18 11.32 -13.41
N PRO A 434 -8.29 11.80 -14.00
CA PRO A 434 -9.56 12.03 -13.29
C PRO A 434 -10.15 10.80 -12.61
N SER A 435 -9.91 9.61 -13.14
CA SER A 435 -10.35 8.34 -12.54
C SER A 435 -9.81 8.12 -11.12
N LEU A 436 -8.68 8.75 -10.79
CA LEU A 436 -8.10 8.66 -9.45
C LEU A 436 -8.94 9.39 -8.40
N SER A 437 -9.70 10.46 -8.75
CA SER A 437 -10.61 11.09 -7.80
C SER A 437 -11.65 10.09 -7.29
N VAL A 438 -12.21 9.30 -8.21
CA VAL A 438 -13.17 8.25 -7.88
C VAL A 438 -12.50 7.13 -7.09
N SER A 439 -11.29 6.69 -7.50
CA SER A 439 -10.55 5.64 -6.77
C SER A 439 -10.22 6.10 -5.35
N TYR A 440 -9.79 7.35 -5.14
CA TYR A 440 -9.44 7.86 -3.82
C TYR A 440 -10.64 7.98 -2.88
N ARG A 441 -11.82 8.30 -3.41
CA ARG A 441 -13.05 8.44 -2.63
C ARG A 441 -13.77 7.12 -2.43
N MET A 442 -13.91 6.31 -3.50
CA MET A 442 -14.83 5.18 -3.53
C MET A 442 -14.21 3.82 -3.20
N ASP A 443 -12.86 3.68 -3.32
CA ASP A 443 -12.24 2.42 -2.89
C ASP A 443 -12.38 2.23 -1.38
N ALA A 444 -12.56 0.99 -0.97
CA ALA A 444 -12.72 0.64 0.44
C ALA A 444 -11.51 1.03 1.31
N THR A 445 -10.33 1.20 0.70
CA THR A 445 -9.15 1.83 1.32
C THR A 445 -8.96 3.21 0.67
N PRO A 446 -9.47 4.29 1.26
CA PRO A 446 -9.45 5.62 0.61
C PRO A 446 -8.02 6.12 0.37
N GLY A 447 -7.87 7.06 -0.56
CA GLY A 447 -6.57 7.66 -0.87
C GLY A 447 -5.54 6.67 -1.42
N ARG A 448 -5.95 5.67 -2.24
CA ARG A 448 -5.05 4.65 -2.81
C ARG A 448 -5.05 4.66 -4.33
N HIS A 449 -3.86 4.84 -4.94
CA HIS A 449 -3.66 4.78 -6.39
C HIS A 449 -3.44 3.35 -6.93
N THR A 450 -3.35 2.34 -6.07
CA THR A 450 -3.02 0.95 -6.44
C THR A 450 -4.22 0.01 -6.39
N GLN A 451 -5.44 0.53 -6.37
CA GLN A 451 -6.68 -0.24 -6.25
C GLN A 451 -7.60 -0.11 -7.46
N GLY A 452 -7.17 0.58 -8.50
CA GLY A 452 -7.92 0.79 -9.73
C GLY A 452 -7.70 2.18 -10.29
N GLY A 453 -8.37 2.48 -11.38
CA GLY A 453 -8.28 3.74 -12.11
C GLY A 453 -8.10 3.48 -13.60
N VAL A 454 -9.17 3.69 -14.37
CA VAL A 454 -9.09 3.58 -15.82
C VAL A 454 -8.10 4.59 -16.38
N GLY A 455 -7.24 4.16 -17.30
CA GLY A 455 -6.16 4.99 -17.84
C GLY A 455 -4.95 5.17 -16.90
N TRP A 456 -5.02 4.69 -15.66
CA TRP A 456 -3.92 4.77 -14.70
C TRP A 456 -3.01 3.54 -14.75
N ILE A 457 -3.57 2.34 -14.69
CA ILE A 457 -2.82 1.08 -14.82
C ILE A 457 -3.07 0.54 -16.21
N MET A 458 -2.06 0.59 -17.06
CA MET A 458 -2.13 0.16 -18.44
C MET A 458 -1.74 -1.30 -18.58
N GLY A 459 -2.69 -2.17 -18.86
CA GLY A 459 -2.46 -3.56 -19.21
C GLY A 459 -3.18 -3.89 -20.51
N ASP A 460 -2.46 -4.17 -21.57
CA ASP A 460 -2.87 -4.81 -22.83
C ASP A 460 -4.28 -4.45 -23.38
N GLY A 461 -4.63 -3.16 -23.35
CA GLY A 461 -5.92 -2.63 -23.83
C GLY A 461 -7.15 -2.93 -22.96
N VAL A 462 -7.01 -3.72 -21.90
CA VAL A 462 -8.14 -4.11 -21.04
C VAL A 462 -8.57 -3.00 -20.10
N MET A 463 -7.63 -2.12 -19.71
CA MET A 463 -7.85 -1.02 -18.76
C MET A 463 -7.61 0.34 -19.41
N GLU A 464 -7.52 0.40 -20.73
CA GLU A 464 -7.32 1.64 -21.47
C GLU A 464 -8.57 2.51 -21.41
N ASP A 465 -8.37 3.81 -21.21
CA ASP A 465 -9.45 4.79 -21.32
C ASP A 465 -9.78 5.04 -22.80
N THR A 466 -10.85 4.42 -23.26
CA THR A 466 -11.32 4.55 -24.65
C THR A 466 -12.27 5.71 -24.88
N ARG A 467 -12.56 6.51 -23.84
CA ARG A 467 -13.44 7.69 -23.95
C ARG A 467 -12.70 8.80 -24.72
N PRO A 468 -13.45 9.58 -25.53
CA PRO A 468 -12.84 10.70 -26.26
C PRO A 468 -12.39 11.84 -25.36
N ASP A 469 -13.01 11.96 -24.18
CA ASP A 469 -12.66 12.94 -23.15
C ASP A 469 -12.55 12.24 -21.78
N LYS A 470 -11.36 12.24 -21.20
CA LYS A 470 -11.06 11.61 -19.91
C LYS A 470 -11.84 12.23 -18.72
N TYR A 471 -12.30 13.48 -18.86
CA TYR A 471 -13.10 14.17 -17.83
C TYR A 471 -14.61 13.90 -17.94
N SER A 472 -15.07 13.33 -19.07
CA SER A 472 -16.47 12.97 -19.25
C SER A 472 -16.88 11.81 -18.34
N ALA A 473 -18.07 11.90 -17.74
CA ALA A 473 -18.65 10.79 -16.98
C ALA A 473 -19.29 9.72 -17.86
N GLU A 474 -19.62 10.01 -19.13
CA GLU A 474 -20.30 9.06 -20.01
C GLU A 474 -19.43 7.83 -20.31
N GLY A 475 -19.90 6.65 -19.91
CA GLY A 475 -19.20 5.38 -20.08
C GLY A 475 -18.00 5.16 -19.15
N PHE A 476 -17.81 6.04 -18.17
CA PHE A 476 -16.71 5.92 -17.20
C PHE A 476 -16.87 4.69 -16.31
N GLY A 477 -18.09 4.49 -15.78
CA GLY A 477 -18.33 3.49 -14.74
C GLY A 477 -17.96 2.07 -15.13
N GLU A 478 -18.36 1.63 -16.34
CA GLU A 478 -18.04 0.28 -16.83
C GLU A 478 -16.52 0.06 -17.00
N LEU A 479 -15.80 1.06 -17.50
CA LEU A 479 -14.35 1.01 -17.64
C LEU A 479 -13.66 0.97 -16.28
N GLN A 480 -14.16 1.76 -15.33
CA GLN A 480 -13.62 1.80 -13.96
C GLN A 480 -13.82 0.47 -13.23
N ILE A 481 -14.99 -0.18 -13.36
CA ILE A 481 -15.25 -1.51 -12.79
C ILE A 481 -14.24 -2.51 -13.32
N LYS A 482 -14.04 -2.53 -14.63
CA LYS A 482 -13.13 -3.46 -15.28
C LYS A 482 -11.69 -3.25 -14.82
N ALA A 483 -11.22 -2.00 -14.80
CA ALA A 483 -9.89 -1.64 -14.34
C ALA A 483 -9.68 -2.04 -12.86
N ALA A 484 -10.61 -1.69 -11.97
CA ALA A 484 -10.53 -2.05 -10.56
C ALA A 484 -10.54 -3.58 -10.36
N SER A 485 -11.40 -4.31 -11.07
CA SER A 485 -11.49 -5.77 -10.98
C SER A 485 -10.16 -6.45 -11.34
N TRP A 486 -9.52 -6.05 -12.43
CA TRP A 486 -8.21 -6.61 -12.82
C TRP A 486 -7.08 -6.23 -11.87
N VAL A 487 -7.11 -5.04 -11.28
CA VAL A 487 -6.16 -4.64 -10.24
C VAL A 487 -6.36 -5.49 -8.98
N HIS A 488 -7.60 -5.78 -8.57
CA HIS A 488 -7.87 -6.70 -7.47
C HIS A 488 -7.36 -8.12 -7.78
N VAL A 489 -7.55 -8.61 -8.99
CA VAL A 489 -7.00 -9.91 -9.43
C VAL A 489 -5.47 -9.92 -9.32
N ALA A 490 -4.79 -8.90 -9.87
CA ALA A 490 -3.33 -8.81 -9.83
C ALA A 490 -2.81 -8.81 -8.38
N ASN A 491 -3.34 -7.93 -7.54
CA ASN A 491 -2.93 -7.79 -6.15
C ASN A 491 -3.15 -9.08 -5.34
N THR A 492 -4.29 -9.76 -5.53
CA THR A 492 -4.65 -10.94 -4.74
C THR A 492 -3.95 -12.21 -5.19
N THR A 493 -3.49 -12.27 -6.45
CA THR A 493 -2.68 -13.40 -6.93
C THR A 493 -1.24 -13.36 -6.46
N GLY A 494 -0.76 -12.25 -5.89
CA GLY A 494 0.59 -12.10 -5.33
C GLY A 494 1.63 -11.60 -6.31
N ILE A 495 1.22 -11.04 -7.46
CA ILE A 495 2.11 -10.39 -8.42
C ILE A 495 2.22 -8.89 -8.19
N CYS A 496 3.29 -8.29 -8.70
CA CYS A 496 3.53 -6.85 -8.62
C CYS A 496 2.81 -6.11 -9.75
N LEU A 497 2.18 -4.96 -9.45
CA LEU A 497 1.51 -4.13 -10.45
C LEU A 497 2.46 -3.63 -11.55
N PHE A 498 3.71 -3.32 -11.25
CA PHE A 498 4.70 -2.98 -12.29
C PHE A 498 4.97 -4.15 -13.25
N GLY A 499 4.93 -5.38 -12.74
CA GLY A 499 4.94 -6.56 -13.59
C GLY A 499 3.65 -6.69 -14.39
N PHE A 500 2.51 -6.47 -13.75
CA PHE A 500 1.20 -6.54 -14.40
C PHE A 500 1.07 -5.55 -15.55
N ASN A 501 1.58 -4.33 -15.42
CA ASN A 501 1.63 -3.33 -16.49
C ASN A 501 2.49 -3.74 -17.70
N SER A 502 3.46 -4.63 -17.47
CA SER A 502 4.37 -5.14 -18.53
C SER A 502 3.86 -6.43 -19.18
N TYR A 503 2.79 -7.02 -18.63
CA TYR A 503 2.17 -8.23 -19.15
C TYR A 503 0.78 -7.92 -19.72
N ASN A 504 0.21 -8.90 -20.38
CA ASN A 504 -1.22 -8.92 -20.62
C ASN A 504 -1.94 -9.78 -19.56
N VAL A 505 -3.27 -9.69 -19.53
CA VAL A 505 -4.11 -10.47 -18.61
C VAL A 505 -3.94 -11.99 -18.79
N SER A 506 -3.51 -12.44 -19.98
CA SER A 506 -3.21 -13.85 -20.26
C SER A 506 -2.06 -14.38 -19.39
N PHE A 507 -1.11 -13.53 -18.98
CA PHE A 507 -0.07 -13.92 -18.03
C PHE A 507 -0.67 -14.49 -16.75
N VAL A 508 -1.67 -13.81 -16.20
CA VAL A 508 -2.29 -14.21 -14.93
C VAL A 508 -3.03 -15.53 -15.09
N THR A 509 -3.86 -15.66 -16.14
CA THR A 509 -4.63 -16.89 -16.41
C THR A 509 -3.73 -18.09 -16.67
N GLU A 510 -2.69 -17.93 -17.49
CA GLU A 510 -1.74 -19.00 -17.82
C GLU A 510 -0.99 -19.48 -16.57
N PHE A 511 -0.48 -18.56 -15.73
CA PHE A 511 0.21 -18.95 -14.50
C PHE A 511 -0.72 -19.54 -13.44
N LEU A 512 -1.94 -19.02 -13.30
CA LEU A 512 -2.94 -19.62 -12.41
C LEU A 512 -3.24 -21.07 -12.83
N GLU A 513 -3.55 -21.33 -14.09
CA GLU A 513 -3.80 -22.69 -14.59
C GLU A 513 -2.59 -23.58 -14.35
N THR A 514 -1.40 -23.16 -14.75
CA THR A 514 -0.17 -23.96 -14.66
C THR A 514 0.22 -24.29 -13.23
N ILE A 515 0.04 -23.33 -12.30
CA ILE A 515 0.46 -23.49 -10.91
C ILE A 515 -0.63 -24.16 -10.07
N THR A 516 -1.89 -23.75 -10.22
CA THR A 516 -2.97 -24.25 -9.38
C THR A 516 -3.71 -25.45 -9.99
N GLY A 517 -3.69 -25.59 -11.31
CA GLY A 517 -4.53 -26.53 -12.06
C GLY A 517 -5.96 -26.03 -12.27
N ALA A 518 -6.32 -24.88 -11.69
CA ALA A 518 -7.63 -24.27 -11.85
C ALA A 518 -7.66 -23.41 -13.13
N LYS A 519 -8.62 -23.69 -13.99
CA LYS A 519 -8.89 -22.85 -15.15
C LYS A 519 -9.82 -21.72 -14.77
N TYR A 520 -9.47 -20.52 -15.23
CA TYR A 520 -10.31 -19.34 -15.13
C TYR A 520 -10.46 -18.73 -16.51
N THR A 521 -11.67 -18.34 -16.88
CA THR A 521 -11.86 -17.40 -17.99
C THR A 521 -11.55 -15.98 -17.53
N HIS A 522 -11.44 -15.03 -18.45
CA HIS A 522 -11.25 -13.63 -18.11
C HIS A 522 -12.45 -13.09 -17.33
N GLU A 523 -13.66 -13.47 -17.73
CA GLU A 523 -14.91 -13.08 -17.07
C GLU A 523 -15.01 -13.62 -15.65
N GLU A 524 -14.57 -14.85 -15.40
CA GLU A 524 -14.51 -15.42 -14.04
C GLU A 524 -13.53 -14.65 -13.14
N LEU A 525 -12.40 -14.21 -13.69
CA LEU A 525 -11.43 -13.38 -12.93
C LEU A 525 -11.97 -11.96 -12.69
N GLU A 526 -12.59 -11.34 -13.69
CA GLU A 526 -13.25 -10.04 -13.53
C GLU A 526 -14.33 -10.10 -12.46
N LEU A 527 -15.15 -11.15 -12.47
CA LEU A 527 -16.18 -11.40 -11.43
C LEU A 527 -15.55 -11.60 -10.05
N ALA A 528 -14.43 -12.32 -9.96
CA ALA A 528 -13.70 -12.47 -8.70
C ALA A 528 -13.15 -11.13 -8.20
N GLY A 529 -12.59 -10.30 -9.09
CA GLY A 529 -12.13 -8.95 -8.76
C GLY A 529 -13.25 -8.05 -8.26
N GLU A 530 -14.39 -8.03 -8.96
CA GLU A 530 -15.56 -7.24 -8.56
C GLU A 530 -16.14 -7.73 -7.22
N ARG A 531 -16.22 -9.06 -7.00
CA ARG A 531 -16.62 -9.65 -5.71
C ARG A 531 -15.72 -9.16 -4.57
N ILE A 532 -14.41 -9.21 -4.77
CA ILE A 532 -13.42 -8.77 -3.77
C ILE A 532 -13.60 -7.28 -3.46
N GLY A 533 -13.71 -6.43 -4.48
CA GLY A 533 -13.94 -5.00 -4.32
C GLY A 533 -15.24 -4.71 -3.57
N THR A 534 -16.32 -5.38 -3.96
CA THR A 534 -17.64 -5.24 -3.33
C THR A 534 -17.63 -5.71 -1.87
N LEU A 535 -16.99 -6.83 -1.53
CA LEU A 535 -16.93 -7.29 -0.13
C LEU A 535 -16.09 -6.35 0.76
N ARG A 536 -15.01 -5.76 0.24
CA ARG A 536 -14.24 -4.71 0.91
C ARG A 536 -15.11 -3.47 1.19
N HIS A 537 -15.95 -3.08 0.23
CA HIS A 537 -16.90 -1.99 0.40
C HIS A 537 -18.00 -2.34 1.42
N MET A 538 -18.57 -3.55 1.36
CA MET A 538 -19.55 -4.03 2.35
C MET A 538 -18.98 -4.07 3.78
N PHE A 539 -17.67 -4.31 3.92
CA PHE A 539 -17.00 -4.18 5.21
C PHE A 539 -17.13 -2.76 5.75
N ASN A 540 -16.89 -1.72 4.94
CA ASN A 540 -17.03 -0.34 5.35
C ASN A 540 -18.49 0.04 5.69
N LEU A 541 -19.44 -0.37 4.85
CA LEU A 541 -20.86 -0.13 5.14
C LEU A 541 -21.30 -0.78 6.46
N ARG A 542 -20.80 -1.99 6.76
CA ARG A 542 -21.04 -2.67 8.04
C ARG A 542 -20.45 -1.91 9.23
N GLU A 543 -19.34 -1.19 9.03
CA GLU A 543 -18.75 -0.30 10.02
C GLU A 543 -19.48 1.06 10.13
N GLY A 544 -20.53 1.28 9.34
CA GLY A 544 -21.29 2.53 9.30
C GLY A 544 -20.64 3.64 8.47
N LEU A 545 -19.71 3.29 7.57
CA LEU A 545 -18.95 4.25 6.77
C LEU A 545 -19.46 4.29 5.33
N ASN A 546 -19.98 5.44 4.92
CA ASN A 546 -20.37 5.73 3.54
C ASN A 546 -19.27 6.58 2.89
N PRO A 547 -18.63 6.15 1.79
CA PRO A 547 -17.55 6.91 1.16
C PRO A 547 -17.99 8.29 0.64
N LEU A 548 -19.29 8.48 0.32
CA LEU A 548 -19.81 9.79 -0.11
C LEU A 548 -19.84 10.82 1.04
N GLU A 549 -19.86 10.37 2.29
CA GLU A 549 -19.87 11.21 3.48
C GLU A 549 -18.45 11.46 4.03
N MET A 550 -17.43 10.79 3.45
CA MET A 550 -16.05 10.96 3.87
C MET A 550 -15.45 12.23 3.26
N GLU A 551 -14.63 12.91 4.04
CA GLU A 551 -13.92 14.12 3.60
C GLU A 551 -12.98 13.82 2.43
N PHE A 552 -12.97 14.71 1.44
CA PHE A 552 -12.04 14.72 0.32
C PHE A 552 -11.63 16.16 0.02
N ASN A 553 -10.34 16.45 -0.02
CA ASN A 553 -9.85 17.81 -0.13
C ASN A 553 -10.11 18.41 -1.51
N ASP A 554 -10.64 19.61 -1.55
CA ASP A 554 -11.03 20.35 -2.75
C ASP A 554 -9.84 20.68 -3.69
N ARG A 555 -8.60 20.74 -3.16
CA ARG A 555 -7.39 20.97 -3.99
C ARG A 555 -7.16 19.83 -4.99
N ALA A 556 -7.42 18.59 -4.58
CA ALA A 556 -7.30 17.43 -5.47
C ALA A 556 -8.30 17.47 -6.63
N LEU A 557 -9.45 18.15 -6.45
CA LEU A 557 -10.47 18.32 -7.49
C LEU A 557 -10.27 19.60 -8.33
N GLY A 558 -9.31 20.45 -7.97
CA GLY A 558 -9.13 21.72 -8.63
C GLY A 558 -10.29 22.70 -8.41
N LYS A 559 -11.01 22.62 -7.29
CA LYS A 559 -12.10 23.58 -6.97
C LYS A 559 -11.57 24.99 -6.73
N THR A 560 -10.27 25.12 -6.40
CA THR A 560 -9.48 26.33 -6.64
C THR A 560 -8.54 25.98 -7.79
N PRO A 561 -8.89 26.32 -9.06
CA PRO A 561 -8.11 25.91 -10.22
C PRO A 561 -6.71 26.50 -10.20
N GLN A 562 -5.74 25.71 -10.69
CA GLN A 562 -4.38 26.22 -10.90
C GLN A 562 -4.39 27.34 -11.95
N THR A 563 -3.57 28.37 -11.73
CA THR A 563 -3.47 29.54 -12.60
C THR A 563 -2.39 29.41 -13.67
N GLU A 564 -1.57 28.36 -13.58
CA GLU A 564 -0.48 28.07 -14.51
C GLU A 564 -0.10 26.58 -14.44
N GLY A 565 0.68 26.15 -15.44
CA GLY A 565 1.16 24.76 -15.53
C GLY A 565 0.22 23.83 -16.28
N PRO A 566 0.52 22.52 -16.31
CA PRO A 566 -0.21 21.55 -17.13
C PRO A 566 -1.69 21.38 -16.78
N ASN A 567 -2.05 21.64 -15.54
CA ASN A 567 -3.43 21.52 -15.03
C ASN A 567 -4.10 22.90 -14.89
N GLU A 568 -3.62 23.95 -15.61
CA GLU A 568 -4.24 25.28 -15.58
C GLU A 568 -5.73 25.22 -15.90
N GLY A 569 -6.54 25.78 -15.02
CA GLY A 569 -8.01 25.86 -15.16
C GLY A 569 -8.76 24.54 -15.00
N VAL A 570 -8.08 23.41 -14.75
CA VAL A 570 -8.73 22.11 -14.61
C VAL A 570 -9.49 22.01 -13.29
N THR A 571 -10.77 21.63 -13.40
CA THR A 571 -11.64 21.24 -12.27
C THR A 571 -12.33 19.93 -12.64
N ILE A 572 -12.37 19.00 -11.68
CA ILE A 572 -12.98 17.68 -11.89
C ILE A 572 -14.41 17.68 -11.36
N ASP A 573 -15.36 17.28 -12.18
CA ASP A 573 -16.71 16.92 -11.77
C ASP A 573 -16.74 15.46 -11.31
N ASP A 574 -16.20 15.21 -10.12
CA ASP A 574 -16.10 13.88 -9.56
C ASP A 574 -17.47 13.32 -9.11
N ASP A 575 -18.43 14.18 -8.78
CA ASP A 575 -19.80 13.74 -8.45
C ASP A 575 -20.47 13.08 -9.66
N SER A 576 -20.31 13.62 -10.86
CA SER A 576 -20.81 12.97 -12.09
C SER A 576 -20.09 11.66 -12.41
N LEU A 577 -18.77 11.60 -12.23
CA LEU A 577 -17.98 10.38 -12.41
C LEU A 577 -18.42 9.29 -11.41
N ILE A 578 -18.57 9.63 -10.13
CA ILE A 578 -19.04 8.72 -9.09
C ILE A 578 -20.46 8.24 -9.38
N ALA A 579 -21.38 9.14 -9.81
CA ALA A 579 -22.75 8.76 -10.13
C ALA A 579 -22.81 7.75 -11.29
N ASP A 580 -21.96 7.89 -12.32
CA ASP A 580 -21.87 6.91 -13.41
C ASP A 580 -21.28 5.58 -12.93
N TYR A 581 -20.24 5.63 -12.09
CA TYR A 581 -19.63 4.44 -11.49
C TYR A 581 -20.61 3.66 -10.60
N LEU A 582 -21.34 4.33 -9.70
CA LEU A 582 -22.36 3.69 -8.86
C LEU A 582 -23.49 3.07 -9.68
N ARG A 583 -23.92 3.75 -10.77
CA ARG A 583 -24.95 3.22 -11.67
C ARG A 583 -24.47 1.95 -12.36
N ALA A 584 -23.23 1.93 -12.87
CA ALA A 584 -22.64 0.78 -13.52
C ALA A 584 -22.44 -0.40 -12.56
N LEU A 585 -22.11 -0.12 -11.29
CA LEU A 585 -22.01 -1.13 -10.22
C LEU A 585 -23.36 -1.70 -9.77
N ASP A 586 -24.49 -1.08 -10.16
CA ASP A 586 -25.83 -1.35 -9.59
C ASP A 586 -25.84 -1.12 -8.07
N TRP A 587 -25.25 0.03 -7.65
CA TRP A 587 -25.22 0.51 -6.27
C TRP A 587 -26.11 1.73 -6.09
N ASP A 588 -26.70 1.87 -4.90
CA ASP A 588 -27.54 3.01 -4.54
C ASP A 588 -26.74 4.32 -4.54
N GLN A 589 -27.29 5.36 -5.16
CA GLN A 589 -26.61 6.65 -5.39
C GLN A 589 -26.41 7.50 -4.12
N VAL A 590 -27.03 7.12 -2.99
CA VAL A 590 -26.98 7.86 -1.73
C VAL A 590 -26.27 7.05 -0.66
N THR A 591 -26.65 5.80 -0.50
CA THR A 591 -26.11 4.91 0.54
C THR A 591 -24.91 4.12 0.08
N THR A 592 -24.63 4.12 -1.22
CA THR A 592 -23.61 3.30 -1.90
C THR A 592 -23.78 1.79 -1.70
N ARG A 593 -24.92 1.36 -1.18
CA ARG A 593 -25.20 -0.07 -0.96
C ARG A 593 -25.45 -0.77 -2.29
N PRO A 594 -24.75 -1.89 -2.57
CA PRO A 594 -25.07 -2.73 -3.71
C PRO A 594 -26.52 -3.24 -3.67
N SER A 595 -27.18 -3.38 -4.84
CA SER A 595 -28.49 -4.00 -4.90
C SER A 595 -28.43 -5.48 -4.44
N ASP A 596 -29.53 -6.00 -3.93
CA ASP A 596 -29.59 -7.41 -3.51
C ASP A 596 -29.32 -8.37 -4.69
N SER A 597 -29.78 -7.99 -5.91
CA SER A 597 -29.48 -8.73 -7.14
C SER A 597 -27.99 -8.76 -7.48
N LYS A 598 -27.28 -7.63 -7.28
CA LYS A 598 -25.83 -7.55 -7.47
C LYS A 598 -25.11 -8.42 -6.45
N LEU A 599 -25.48 -8.34 -5.17
CA LEU A 599 -24.89 -9.17 -4.11
C LEU A 599 -25.11 -10.69 -4.37
N GLU A 600 -26.30 -11.08 -4.85
CA GLU A 600 -26.56 -12.47 -5.24
C GLU A 600 -25.71 -12.91 -6.44
N ALA A 601 -25.59 -12.06 -7.47
CA ALA A 601 -24.78 -12.35 -8.66
C ALA A 601 -23.28 -12.50 -8.33
N LEU A 602 -22.80 -11.74 -7.34
CA LEU A 602 -21.42 -11.83 -6.84
C LEU A 602 -21.21 -12.95 -5.82
N GLY A 603 -22.25 -13.72 -5.44
CA GLY A 603 -22.15 -14.76 -4.41
C GLY A 603 -21.95 -14.21 -2.99
N LEU A 604 -22.43 -12.98 -2.74
CA LEU A 604 -22.33 -12.26 -1.46
C LEU A 604 -23.69 -12.19 -0.73
N LYS A 605 -24.54 -13.19 -0.92
CA LYS A 605 -25.90 -13.22 -0.37
C LYS A 605 -25.95 -13.09 1.15
N GLU A 606 -24.94 -13.59 1.84
CA GLU A 606 -24.80 -13.49 3.30
C GLU A 606 -24.67 -12.05 3.80
N THR A 607 -24.27 -11.11 2.93
CA THR A 607 -24.14 -9.69 3.30
C THR A 607 -25.46 -8.91 3.17
N ILE A 608 -26.53 -9.51 2.62
CA ILE A 608 -27.82 -8.82 2.42
C ILE A 608 -28.49 -8.45 3.75
N THR A 609 -28.26 -9.23 4.78
CA THR A 609 -28.90 -9.10 6.11
C THR A 609 -28.06 -8.31 7.13
N THR A 610 -26.88 -7.89 6.73
CA THR A 610 -26.00 -7.08 7.57
C THR A 610 -26.03 -5.60 7.15
#